data_9288ce37542a34381b9e624f5496c980
#
_entry.id   9288ce37542a34381b9e624f5496c980
#
_cell.length_a   1.000
_cell.length_b   1.000
_cell.length_c   1.000
_cell.angle_alpha   90.00
_cell.angle_beta   90.00
_cell.angle_gamma   90.00
#
_symmetry.space_group_name_H-M   'P 1'
#
loop_
_entity.id
_entity.type
_entity.pdbx_description
1 polymer ?
#
loop_
_entity_poly.entity_id
_entity_poly.type
_entity_poly.pdbx_seq_one_letter_code
_entity_poly.pdbx_strand_id
1 'polypeptide(L)'
;MVFALFLSTFASFASANPSAGAARLGDTMLMELKDQHDQTVAINEQTNLVLFAAGKSTSALMSKVLEDLPPTTLKDKKAIYVADISGMPSFITKMVAIPKMQKRPYTIAILRDEAQSKLFPQKDDAITIIKLKSGKVTEITFVTKQEEITKALQ
;
A
#
# COMPACT_ATOMS: atom_id res chain seq x y z
N MET A 1 -48.88 21.98 -16.83
CA MET A 1 -48.30 20.75 -16.28
C MET A 1 -47.01 20.47 -17.02
N VAL A 2 -45.88 20.83 -16.44
CA VAL A 2 -44.57 20.62 -17.04
C VAL A 2 -43.88 19.53 -16.21
N PHE A 3 -43.70 18.34 -16.79
CA PHE A 3 -42.95 17.25 -16.18
C PHE A 3 -41.46 17.51 -16.42
N ALA A 4 -40.74 17.86 -15.37
CA ALA A 4 -39.30 17.93 -15.41
C ALA A 4 -38.72 16.52 -15.22
N LEU A 5 -38.14 15.95 -16.28
CA LEU A 5 -37.42 14.68 -16.27
C LEU A 5 -36.04 14.91 -15.66
N PHE A 6 -35.83 14.50 -14.40
CA PHE A 6 -34.51 14.45 -13.78
C PHE A 6 -33.74 13.25 -14.37
N LEU A 7 -32.83 13.56 -15.28
CA LEU A 7 -31.88 12.57 -15.80
C LEU A 7 -30.73 12.40 -14.78
N SER A 8 -30.83 11.39 -13.93
CA SER A 8 -29.73 11.00 -13.03
C SER A 8 -28.61 10.37 -13.86
N THR A 9 -27.57 11.12 -14.11
CA THR A 9 -26.32 10.58 -14.65
C THR A 9 -25.62 9.75 -13.58
N PHE A 10 -25.80 8.44 -13.62
CA PHE A 10 -24.92 7.51 -12.92
C PHE A 10 -23.53 7.60 -13.56
N ALA A 11 -22.60 8.25 -12.87
CA ALA A 11 -21.19 8.14 -13.20
C ALA A 11 -20.76 6.71 -12.92
N SER A 12 -20.69 5.88 -13.95
CA SER A 12 -20.01 4.59 -13.88
C SER A 12 -18.53 4.84 -13.60
N PHE A 13 -18.11 4.58 -12.37
CA PHE A 13 -16.70 4.41 -12.08
C PHE A 13 -16.24 3.19 -12.86
N ALA A 14 -15.55 3.43 -13.96
CA ALA A 14 -14.85 2.38 -14.68
C ALA A 14 -13.78 1.84 -13.73
N SER A 15 -14.03 0.69 -13.11
CA SER A 15 -12.99 -0.15 -12.53
C SER A 15 -12.00 -0.44 -13.65
N ALA A 16 -10.85 0.22 -13.62
CA ALA A 16 -9.73 -0.19 -14.45
C ALA A 16 -9.37 -1.60 -14.02
N ASN A 17 -9.72 -2.59 -14.86
CA ASN A 17 -9.23 -3.96 -14.69
C ASN A 17 -7.71 -3.88 -14.62
N PRO A 18 -7.07 -4.28 -13.51
CA PRO A 18 -5.63 -4.45 -13.52
C PRO A 18 -5.31 -5.55 -14.54
N SER A 19 -4.54 -5.23 -15.55
CA SER A 19 -3.94 -6.22 -16.41
C SER A 19 -3.24 -7.24 -15.51
N ALA A 20 -3.48 -8.54 -15.74
CA ALA A 20 -3.03 -9.64 -14.88
C ALA A 20 -1.50 -9.67 -14.77
N GLY A 21 -0.94 -8.95 -13.79
CA GLY A 21 0.50 -8.87 -13.55
C GLY A 21 0.88 -7.73 -12.62
N ALA A 22 2.12 -7.75 -12.14
CA ALA A 22 2.64 -6.70 -11.27
C ALA A 22 2.68 -5.33 -11.98
N ALA A 23 2.40 -4.27 -11.25
CA ALA A 23 2.38 -2.90 -11.74
C ALA A 23 3.71 -2.51 -12.41
N ARG A 24 3.62 -1.76 -13.50
CA ARG A 24 4.75 -1.29 -14.32
C ARG A 24 4.74 0.24 -14.38
N LEU A 25 5.81 0.80 -14.89
CA LEU A 25 5.89 2.24 -15.16
C LEU A 25 4.74 2.68 -16.08
N GLY A 26 4.03 3.73 -15.67
CA GLY A 26 2.89 4.29 -16.40
C GLY A 26 1.53 3.66 -16.04
N ASP A 27 1.50 2.52 -15.37
CA ASP A 27 0.25 1.91 -14.93
C ASP A 27 -0.45 2.77 -13.87
N THR A 28 -1.77 2.71 -13.86
CA THR A 28 -2.58 3.31 -12.79
C THR A 28 -2.63 2.36 -11.60
N MET A 29 -2.27 2.87 -10.42
CA MET A 29 -2.28 2.12 -9.17
C MET A 29 -3.23 2.78 -8.19
N LEU A 30 -4.51 2.41 -8.26
CA LEU A 30 -5.56 2.86 -7.35
C LEU A 30 -6.14 1.63 -6.64
N MET A 31 -6.14 1.64 -5.31
CA MET A 31 -6.52 0.47 -4.53
C MET A 31 -6.99 0.87 -3.14
N GLU A 32 -7.98 0.16 -2.62
CA GLU A 32 -8.39 0.25 -1.22
C GLU A 32 -7.95 -1.00 -0.46
N LEU A 33 -7.33 -0.78 0.68
CA LEU A 33 -6.89 -1.81 1.61
C LEU A 33 -7.47 -1.53 3.00
N LYS A 34 -7.36 -2.48 3.91
CA LYS A 34 -7.64 -2.28 5.33
C LYS A 34 -6.32 -2.17 6.09
N ASP A 35 -6.30 -1.29 7.08
CA ASP A 35 -5.17 -1.20 8.00
C ASP A 35 -5.26 -2.21 9.16
N GLN A 36 -4.34 -2.11 10.10
CA GLN A 36 -4.29 -2.95 11.29
C GLN A 36 -5.47 -2.74 12.27
N HIS A 37 -6.27 -1.70 12.06
CA HIS A 37 -7.47 -1.37 12.84
C HIS A 37 -8.76 -1.51 12.03
N ASP A 38 -8.70 -2.20 10.88
CA ASP A 38 -9.79 -2.38 9.91
C ASP A 38 -10.35 -1.08 9.31
N GLN A 39 -9.58 0.03 9.40
CA GLN A 39 -9.90 1.27 8.72
C GLN A 39 -9.49 1.19 7.24
N THR A 40 -10.23 1.87 6.37
CA THR A 40 -9.90 1.91 4.94
C THR A 40 -8.71 2.83 4.69
N VAL A 41 -7.72 2.31 3.98
CA VAL A 41 -6.55 3.04 3.47
C VAL A 41 -6.56 2.94 1.95
N ALA A 42 -6.56 4.08 1.28
CA ALA A 42 -6.63 4.15 -0.18
C ALA A 42 -5.29 4.60 -0.78
N ILE A 43 -4.78 3.81 -1.70
CA ILE A 43 -3.78 4.28 -2.67
C ILE A 43 -4.59 5.03 -3.73
N ASN A 44 -4.41 6.33 -3.82
CA ASN A 44 -5.20 7.22 -4.66
C ASN A 44 -4.30 8.24 -5.40
N GLU A 45 -4.92 9.16 -6.12
CA GLU A 45 -4.19 10.18 -6.90
C GLU A 45 -3.34 11.13 -6.04
N GLN A 46 -3.58 11.20 -4.74
CA GLN A 46 -2.82 12.03 -3.79
C GLN A 46 -1.65 11.26 -3.17
N THR A 47 -1.58 9.94 -3.36
CA THR A 47 -0.49 9.10 -2.86
C THR A 47 0.76 9.35 -3.70
N ASN A 48 1.87 9.71 -3.04
CA ASN A 48 3.15 9.95 -3.71
C ASN A 48 4.08 8.73 -3.66
N LEU A 49 3.94 7.90 -2.61
CA LEU A 49 4.88 6.82 -2.33
C LEU A 49 4.15 5.61 -1.77
N VAL A 50 4.47 4.44 -2.28
CA VAL A 50 4.06 3.16 -1.69
C VAL A 50 5.31 2.37 -1.33
N LEU A 51 5.36 1.92 -0.09
CA LEU A 51 6.43 1.08 0.46
C LEU A 51 5.83 -0.31 0.69
N PHE A 52 6.19 -1.25 -0.15
CA PHE A 52 5.64 -2.61 -0.08
C PHE A 52 6.67 -3.59 0.49
N ALA A 53 6.26 -4.30 1.54
CA ALA A 53 7.06 -5.32 2.19
C ALA A 53 6.34 -6.67 2.16
N ALA A 54 6.93 -7.65 1.48
CA ALA A 54 6.47 -9.02 1.45
C ALA A 54 7.41 -9.89 2.29
N GLY A 55 6.88 -10.46 3.37
CA GLY A 55 7.63 -11.38 4.22
C GLY A 55 8.18 -10.75 5.50
N LYS A 56 8.76 -11.62 6.33
CA LYS A 56 9.16 -11.29 7.70
C LYS A 56 10.38 -10.36 7.77
N SER A 57 11.39 -10.61 6.93
CA SER A 57 12.64 -9.83 6.92
C SER A 57 12.40 -8.39 6.48
N THR A 58 11.65 -8.19 5.40
CA THR A 58 11.31 -6.87 4.88
C THR A 58 10.39 -6.10 5.82
N SER A 59 9.41 -6.76 6.44
CA SER A 59 8.56 -6.14 7.46
C SER A 59 9.34 -5.73 8.71
N ALA A 60 10.34 -6.51 9.13
CA ALA A 60 11.23 -6.16 10.24
C ALA A 60 12.09 -4.94 9.89
N LEU A 61 12.62 -4.88 8.67
CA LEU A 61 13.39 -3.73 8.18
C LEU A 61 12.54 -2.46 8.14
N MET A 62 11.30 -2.53 7.62
CA MET A 62 10.37 -1.40 7.63
C MET A 62 10.04 -0.92 9.04
N SER A 63 9.77 -1.85 9.96
CA SER A 63 9.50 -1.50 11.36
C SER A 63 10.66 -0.73 11.98
N LYS A 64 11.89 -1.19 11.77
CA LYS A 64 13.08 -0.52 12.27
C LYS A 64 13.23 0.91 11.73
N VAL A 65 13.04 1.10 10.43
CA VAL A 65 13.09 2.43 9.81
C VAL A 65 12.02 3.35 10.37
N LEU A 66 10.77 2.88 10.45
CA LEU A 66 9.64 3.71 10.88
C LEU A 66 9.66 4.01 12.39
N GLU A 67 10.29 3.16 13.20
CA GLU A 67 10.50 3.43 14.63
C GLU A 67 11.53 4.54 14.88
N ASP A 68 12.49 4.71 13.99
CA ASP A 68 13.50 5.75 14.03
C ASP A 68 13.01 7.10 13.47
N LEU A 69 11.82 7.15 12.90
CA LEU A 69 11.22 8.32 12.25
C LEU A 69 10.00 8.82 13.04
N PRO A 70 9.63 10.11 12.91
CA PRO A 70 8.39 10.62 13.50
C PRO A 70 7.17 9.81 13.03
N PRO A 71 6.18 9.53 13.90
CA PRO A 71 4.99 8.77 13.55
C PRO A 71 4.17 9.37 12.39
N THR A 72 4.31 10.67 12.15
CA THR A 72 3.62 11.39 11.08
C THR A 72 4.31 11.29 9.72
N THR A 73 5.53 10.74 9.66
CA THR A 73 6.35 10.72 8.44
C THR A 73 5.61 10.17 7.22
N LEU A 74 4.92 9.03 7.35
CA LEU A 74 4.17 8.46 6.24
C LEU A 74 3.08 9.42 5.75
N LYS A 75 2.33 10.04 6.66
CA LYS A 75 1.28 11.00 6.33
C LYS A 75 1.86 12.25 5.66
N ASP A 76 2.91 12.82 6.22
CA ASP A 76 3.54 14.04 5.73
C ASP A 76 4.12 13.86 4.32
N LYS A 77 4.62 12.67 4.02
CA LYS A 77 5.14 12.29 2.69
C LYS A 77 4.06 11.78 1.73
N LYS A 78 2.80 11.71 2.17
CA LYS A 78 1.71 11.05 1.43
C LYS A 78 2.11 9.64 0.99
N ALA A 79 2.76 8.93 1.91
CA ALA A 79 3.28 7.59 1.72
C ALA A 79 2.37 6.57 2.38
N ILE A 80 2.23 5.41 1.75
CA ILE A 80 1.48 4.26 2.29
C ILE A 80 2.44 3.10 2.45
N TYR A 81 2.53 2.57 3.67
CA TYR A 81 3.22 1.33 3.94
C TYR A 81 2.24 0.16 3.78
N VAL A 82 2.54 -0.76 2.89
CA VAL A 82 1.77 -1.97 2.62
C VAL A 82 2.56 -3.18 3.10
N ALA A 83 2.00 -3.92 4.06
CA ALA A 83 2.54 -5.18 4.54
C ALA A 83 1.74 -6.36 3.97
N ASP A 84 2.41 -7.21 3.22
CA ASP A 84 1.82 -8.43 2.69
C ASP A 84 1.89 -9.56 3.71
N ILE A 85 0.72 -10.02 4.13
CA ILE A 85 0.54 -11.17 5.02
C ILE A 85 -0.29 -12.28 4.37
N SER A 86 -0.50 -12.21 3.05
CA SER A 86 -1.34 -13.17 2.31
C SER A 86 -0.87 -14.62 2.42
N GLY A 87 0.46 -14.82 2.50
CA GLY A 87 1.06 -16.14 2.70
C GLY A 87 1.10 -16.63 4.16
N MET A 88 0.59 -15.83 5.11
CA MET A 88 0.64 -16.18 6.53
C MET A 88 -0.58 -17.00 6.94
N PRO A 89 -0.43 -18.11 7.69
CA PRO A 89 -1.57 -18.85 8.23
C PRO A 89 -2.51 -17.94 9.02
N SER A 90 -3.83 -18.09 8.83
CA SER A 90 -4.84 -17.21 9.44
C SER A 90 -4.78 -17.15 10.96
N PHE A 91 -4.41 -18.25 11.61
CA PHE A 91 -4.20 -18.30 13.05
C PHE A 91 -3.06 -17.36 13.50
N ILE A 92 -1.91 -17.43 12.83
CA ILE A 92 -0.75 -16.56 13.11
C ILE A 92 -1.09 -15.10 12.82
N THR A 93 -1.80 -14.84 11.73
CA THR A 93 -2.28 -13.49 11.39
C THR A 93 -3.10 -12.89 12.52
N LYS A 94 -4.14 -13.60 12.98
CA LYS A 94 -5.09 -13.10 13.99
C LYS A 94 -4.50 -13.00 15.39
N MET A 95 -3.71 -13.99 15.81
CA MET A 95 -3.23 -14.10 17.18
C MET A 95 -1.90 -13.39 17.43
N VAL A 96 -1.10 -13.18 16.40
CA VAL A 96 0.26 -12.64 16.54
C VAL A 96 0.47 -11.39 15.68
N ALA A 97 0.28 -11.47 14.36
CA ALA A 97 0.66 -10.41 13.45
C ALA A 97 -0.18 -9.14 13.66
N ILE A 98 -1.51 -9.25 13.60
CA ILE A 98 -2.40 -8.09 13.77
C ILE A 98 -2.24 -7.42 15.14
N PRO A 99 -2.27 -8.12 16.28
CA PRO A 99 -2.05 -7.50 17.58
C PRO A 99 -0.70 -6.79 17.71
N LYS A 100 0.36 -7.32 17.08
CA LYS A 100 1.67 -6.68 17.04
C LYS A 100 1.66 -5.39 16.19
N MET A 101 0.99 -5.41 15.04
CA MET A 101 0.86 -4.25 14.16
C MET A 101 0.01 -3.15 14.79
N GLN A 102 -1.04 -3.50 15.55
CA GLN A 102 -1.91 -2.54 16.26
C GLN A 102 -1.17 -1.70 17.31
N LYS A 103 -0.04 -2.18 17.81
CA LYS A 103 0.81 -1.44 18.75
C LYS A 103 1.71 -0.40 18.09
N ARG A 104 1.75 -0.36 16.75
CA ARG A 104 2.59 0.59 16.02
C ARG A 104 1.93 1.97 15.95
N PRO A 105 2.69 3.06 16.10
CA PRO A 105 2.14 4.42 16.07
C PRO A 105 1.91 4.96 14.64
N TYR A 106 2.09 4.14 13.63
CA TYR A 106 1.90 4.48 12.21
C TYR A 106 0.92 3.51 11.55
N THR A 107 0.30 3.95 10.45
CA THR A 107 -0.65 3.15 9.69
C THR A 107 0.07 2.12 8.82
N ILE A 108 -0.40 0.88 8.87
CA ILE A 108 0.08 -0.23 8.06
C ILE A 108 -1.11 -0.74 7.25
N ALA A 109 -1.12 -0.49 5.94
CA ALA A 109 -2.09 -1.10 5.05
C ALA A 109 -1.77 -2.59 4.92
N ILE A 110 -2.76 -3.44 5.15
CA ILE A 110 -2.56 -4.89 5.23
C ILE A 110 -3.11 -5.56 3.99
N LEU A 111 -2.28 -6.32 3.32
CA LEU A 111 -2.63 -7.10 2.16
C LEU A 111 -2.80 -8.56 2.57
N ARG A 112 -4.04 -9.06 2.45
CA ARG A 112 -4.45 -10.41 2.90
C ARG A 112 -4.74 -11.35 1.73
N ASP A 113 -4.88 -10.82 0.54
CA ASP A 113 -5.23 -11.56 -0.67
C ASP A 113 -4.00 -11.75 -1.57
N GLU A 114 -3.66 -13.00 -1.85
CA GLU A 114 -2.53 -13.35 -2.70
C GLU A 114 -2.69 -12.81 -4.14
N ALA A 115 -3.92 -12.74 -4.66
CA ALA A 115 -4.17 -12.16 -5.97
C ALA A 115 -3.83 -10.66 -6.00
N GLN A 116 -4.15 -9.93 -4.93
CA GLN A 116 -3.76 -8.52 -4.77
C GLN A 116 -2.26 -8.37 -4.55
N SER A 117 -1.61 -9.31 -3.83
CA SER A 117 -0.15 -9.31 -3.64
C SER A 117 0.60 -9.32 -4.97
N LYS A 118 0.12 -10.10 -5.94
CA LYS A 118 0.71 -10.20 -7.30
C LYS A 118 0.64 -8.90 -8.11
N LEU A 119 -0.16 -7.94 -7.69
CA LEU A 119 -0.21 -6.61 -8.32
C LEU A 119 0.98 -5.73 -7.93
N PHE A 120 1.70 -6.07 -6.87
CA PHE A 120 2.89 -5.36 -6.45
C PHE A 120 4.14 -6.00 -7.07
N PRO A 121 5.02 -5.20 -7.68
CA PRO A 121 6.34 -5.70 -8.09
C PRO A 121 7.11 -6.20 -6.88
N GLN A 122 7.66 -7.40 -6.96
CA GLN A 122 8.36 -8.04 -5.84
C GLN A 122 9.75 -8.51 -6.27
N LYS A 123 10.67 -8.44 -5.33
CA LYS A 123 11.99 -9.04 -5.39
C LYS A 123 12.32 -9.64 -4.03
N ASP A 124 12.89 -10.83 -4.01
CA ASP A 124 13.23 -11.54 -2.79
C ASP A 124 14.06 -10.66 -1.83
N ASP A 125 13.68 -10.68 -0.56
CA ASP A 125 14.33 -9.94 0.54
C ASP A 125 14.47 -8.42 0.32
N ALA A 126 13.74 -7.84 -0.62
CA ALA A 126 13.75 -6.42 -0.89
C ALA A 126 12.39 -5.76 -0.59
N ILE A 127 12.44 -4.54 -0.12
CA ILE A 127 11.28 -3.65 -0.05
C ILE A 127 11.11 -3.00 -1.41
N THR A 128 9.89 -3.01 -1.93
CA THR A 128 9.57 -2.31 -3.16
C THR A 128 9.11 -0.89 -2.84
N ILE A 129 9.80 0.08 -3.40
CA ILE A 129 9.45 1.50 -3.33
C ILE A 129 8.83 1.88 -4.67
N ILE A 130 7.56 2.31 -4.66
CA ILE A 130 6.82 2.73 -5.83
C ILE A 130 6.50 4.21 -5.68
N LYS A 131 7.01 5.03 -6.59
CA LYS A 131 6.63 6.44 -6.66
C LYS A 131 5.44 6.62 -7.58
N LEU A 132 4.50 7.42 -7.13
CA LEU A 132 3.26 7.73 -7.86
C LEU A 132 3.16 9.23 -8.13
N LYS A 133 2.52 9.56 -9.24
CA LYS A 133 2.08 10.92 -9.56
C LYS A 133 0.68 10.85 -10.17
N SER A 134 -0.28 11.47 -9.51
CA SER A 134 -1.70 11.43 -9.94
C SER A 134 -2.19 9.99 -10.18
N GLY A 135 -1.87 9.08 -9.25
CA GLY A 135 -2.24 7.67 -9.31
C GLY A 135 -1.48 6.81 -10.31
N LYS A 136 -0.49 7.37 -11.03
CA LYS A 136 0.32 6.63 -12.01
C LYS A 136 1.70 6.31 -11.46
N VAL A 137 2.17 5.10 -11.73
CA VAL A 137 3.50 4.63 -11.35
C VAL A 137 4.56 5.34 -12.18
N THR A 138 5.44 6.08 -11.52
CA THR A 138 6.54 6.83 -12.17
C THR A 138 7.91 6.22 -11.93
N GLU A 139 8.09 5.46 -10.84
CA GLU A 139 9.34 4.80 -10.51
C GLU A 139 9.07 3.56 -9.67
N ILE A 140 9.86 2.50 -9.90
CA ILE A 140 9.85 1.29 -9.07
C ILE A 140 11.31 0.98 -8.71
N THR A 141 11.59 0.87 -7.42
CA THR A 141 12.93 0.57 -6.90
C THR A 141 12.84 -0.54 -5.85
N PHE A 142 13.81 -1.45 -5.88
CA PHE A 142 13.95 -2.51 -4.89
C PHE A 142 15.14 -2.21 -3.99
N VAL A 143 14.88 -2.13 -2.68
CA VAL A 143 15.91 -1.76 -1.71
C VAL A 143 16.01 -2.77 -0.57
N THR A 144 17.22 -2.95 -0.06
CA THR A 144 17.52 -3.92 1.01
C THR A 144 18.13 -3.26 2.24
N LYS A 145 18.42 -1.95 2.17
CA LYS A 145 19.13 -1.22 3.23
C LYS A 145 18.22 -0.16 3.86
N GLN A 146 18.40 0.05 5.16
CA GLN A 146 17.67 1.04 5.94
C GLN A 146 17.85 2.46 5.38
N GLU A 147 19.07 2.82 5.00
CA GLU A 147 19.42 4.16 4.50
C GLU A 147 18.65 4.51 3.21
N GLU A 148 18.43 3.53 2.34
CA GLU A 148 17.70 3.73 1.09
C GLU A 148 16.22 4.02 1.34
N ILE A 149 15.62 3.33 2.31
CA ILE A 149 14.22 3.56 2.72
C ILE A 149 14.09 4.92 3.39
N THR A 150 15.01 5.23 4.31
CA THR A 150 15.03 6.52 5.01
C THR A 150 15.16 7.67 4.02
N LYS A 151 16.05 7.53 3.01
CA LYS A 151 16.21 8.53 1.94
C LYS A 151 14.93 8.73 1.13
N ALA A 152 14.18 7.67 0.86
CA ALA A 152 12.91 7.77 0.14
C ALA A 152 11.82 8.49 0.94
N LEU A 153 11.94 8.50 2.29
CA LEU A 153 11.02 9.15 3.22
C LEU A 153 11.47 10.55 3.67
N GLN A 154 12.61 11.04 3.23
CA GLN A 154 13.10 12.41 3.45
C GLN A 154 12.61 13.36 2.36
#